data_13d0b4afd923b0a7f97c6825003559b2
#
_entry.id   13d0b4afd923b0a7f97c6825003559b2
#
_cell.length_a   1.000
_cell.length_b   1.000
_cell.length_c   1.000
_cell.angle_alpha   90.00
_cell.angle_beta   90.00
_cell.angle_gamma   90.00
#
_symmetry.space_group_name_H-M   'P 1'
#
loop_
_entity.id
_entity.type
_entity.pdbx_description
1 polymer ?
#
loop_
_entity_poly.entity_id
_entity_poly.type
_entity_poly.pdbx_seq_one_letter_code
_entity_poly.pdbx_strand_id
1 'polypeptide(L)'
;MMDKNAKIYVAGHRGMVGSAILRELEKQGYGNIVTRTHQQLNLCSQQAVEDFFAEERPEYVFLAAAKVGGIEANESALADFMYDNMMLEMNVIHSAWKHGCKKLEFLGSSCIYPRMAPQPMPESCLLTSELEKTNEAYALAKISGLKYCEFLNRQHGTDYISVMPTNLYGPNDNYHPTHSHVLPALIRRFHEAKEQGLPYVTCWGDGSALREFLYVDDLAELCVFLMNHYSGNETVTGGTGKELSIRELAHTVARIVGYEGEIRWDASKPNGTPRKLLDVSKAKALGWQYHTELEEGIRLAYDDFLHNPMRAER
;
A
#
# COMPACT_ATOMS: atom_id res chain seq x y z
N MET A 1 -5.46 11.47 20.86
CA MET A 1 -6.51 10.92 19.98
C MET A 1 -7.13 12.05 19.16
N MET A 2 -7.46 11.78 17.90
CA MET A 2 -8.19 12.71 17.04
C MET A 2 -9.58 12.97 17.63
N ASP A 3 -10.04 14.23 17.58
CA ASP A 3 -11.45 14.57 17.90
C ASP A 3 -12.38 13.94 16.84
N LYS A 4 -13.54 13.42 17.27
CA LYS A 4 -14.49 12.78 16.35
C LYS A 4 -15.11 13.74 15.33
N ASN A 5 -15.10 15.05 15.63
CA ASN A 5 -15.59 16.11 14.75
C ASN A 5 -14.48 16.80 13.95
N ALA A 6 -13.20 16.42 14.18
CA ALA A 6 -12.08 17.01 13.45
C ALA A 6 -12.20 16.75 11.95
N LYS A 7 -11.81 17.75 11.16
CA LYS A 7 -11.79 17.60 9.70
C LYS A 7 -10.62 16.72 9.26
N ILE A 8 -10.91 15.60 8.64
CA ILE A 8 -9.94 14.60 8.17
C ILE A 8 -9.95 14.55 6.65
N TYR A 9 -8.80 14.72 6.02
CA TYR A 9 -8.65 14.52 4.58
C TYR A 9 -8.03 13.16 4.29
N VAL A 10 -8.71 12.35 3.45
CA VAL A 10 -8.19 11.08 2.95
C VAL A 10 -7.85 11.24 1.47
N ALA A 11 -6.56 11.47 1.17
CA ALA A 11 -6.06 11.54 -0.18
C ALA A 11 -5.94 10.12 -0.77
N GLY A 12 -6.56 9.88 -1.93
CA GLY A 12 -6.56 8.55 -2.56
C GLY A 12 -7.69 7.62 -2.10
N HIS A 13 -8.78 8.16 -1.58
CA HIS A 13 -9.95 7.44 -1.02
C HIS A 13 -10.59 6.40 -1.96
N ARG A 14 -10.34 6.43 -3.26
CA ARG A 14 -10.82 5.43 -4.24
C ARG A 14 -9.84 4.27 -4.46
N GLY A 15 -8.62 4.36 -3.95
CA GLY A 15 -7.65 3.27 -4.00
C GLY A 15 -7.93 2.22 -2.92
N MET A 16 -7.26 1.07 -2.99
CA MET A 16 -7.37 -0.01 -2.00
C MET A 16 -7.14 0.50 -0.58
N VAL A 17 -6.01 1.12 -0.30
CA VAL A 17 -5.65 1.61 1.05
C VAL A 17 -6.54 2.78 1.49
N GLY A 18 -6.74 3.79 0.63
CA GLY A 18 -7.53 4.96 1.00
C GLY A 18 -9.00 4.64 1.28
N SER A 19 -9.58 3.69 0.53
CA SER A 19 -10.96 3.24 0.80
C SER A 19 -11.07 2.42 2.09
N ALA A 20 -10.04 1.64 2.44
CA ALA A 20 -9.98 0.91 3.69
C ALA A 20 -9.87 1.88 4.89
N ILE A 21 -9.02 2.90 4.80
CA ILE A 21 -8.91 3.95 5.83
C ILE A 21 -10.26 4.68 6.00
N LEU A 22 -10.96 4.98 4.90
CA LEU A 22 -12.27 5.61 4.97
C LEU A 22 -13.27 4.73 5.73
N ARG A 23 -13.36 3.44 5.40
CA ARG A 23 -14.23 2.49 6.12
C ARG A 23 -13.89 2.42 7.61
N GLU A 24 -12.61 2.36 7.96
CA GLU A 24 -12.19 2.27 9.36
C GLU A 24 -12.49 3.56 10.14
N LEU A 25 -12.30 4.73 9.53
CA LEU A 25 -12.68 6.02 10.13
C LEU A 25 -14.20 6.09 10.39
N GLU A 26 -15.01 5.72 9.41
CA GLU A 26 -16.47 5.67 9.53
C GLU A 26 -16.93 4.70 10.62
N LYS A 27 -16.36 3.48 10.65
CA LYS A 27 -16.60 2.47 11.68
C LYS A 27 -16.27 2.98 13.08
N GLN A 28 -15.20 3.77 13.22
CA GLN A 28 -14.83 4.39 14.49
C GLN A 28 -15.64 5.67 14.82
N GLY A 29 -16.57 6.08 13.96
CA GLY A 29 -17.47 7.23 14.20
C GLY A 29 -16.88 8.60 13.91
N TYR A 30 -15.87 8.70 13.04
CA TYR A 30 -15.42 9.98 12.47
C TYR A 30 -16.37 10.36 11.34
N GLY A 31 -17.02 11.52 11.42
CA GLY A 31 -18.04 11.93 10.44
C GLY A 31 -17.63 13.11 9.55
N ASN A 32 -16.59 13.86 9.90
CA ASN A 32 -16.17 15.03 9.14
C ASN A 32 -14.97 14.68 8.22
N ILE A 33 -15.23 13.82 7.22
CA ILE A 33 -14.21 13.31 6.31
C ILE A 33 -14.35 14.01 4.95
N VAL A 34 -13.24 14.58 4.48
CA VAL A 34 -13.14 15.23 3.17
C VAL A 34 -12.40 14.30 2.22
N THR A 35 -12.93 14.14 1.03
CA THR A 35 -12.31 13.37 -0.07
C THR A 35 -12.42 14.13 -1.38
N ARG A 36 -11.48 13.94 -2.30
CA ARG A 36 -11.52 14.47 -3.67
C ARG A 36 -11.07 13.41 -4.65
N THR A 37 -11.80 13.26 -5.74
CA THR A 37 -11.36 12.43 -6.86
C THR A 37 -10.22 13.13 -7.62
N HIS A 38 -9.48 12.37 -8.45
CA HIS A 38 -8.42 12.95 -9.29
C HIS A 38 -8.96 14.06 -10.23
N GLN A 39 -10.19 13.93 -10.72
CA GLN A 39 -10.83 14.94 -11.56
C GLN A 39 -11.18 16.22 -10.79
N GLN A 40 -11.50 16.11 -9.50
CA GLN A 40 -11.83 17.24 -8.64
C GLN A 40 -10.57 17.93 -8.08
N LEU A 41 -9.51 17.17 -7.84
CA LEU A 41 -8.24 17.65 -7.30
C LEU A 41 -7.08 16.82 -7.88
N ASN A 42 -6.36 17.42 -8.83
CA ASN A 42 -5.11 16.86 -9.32
C ASN A 42 -3.98 17.17 -8.33
N LEU A 43 -3.54 16.16 -7.59
CA LEU A 43 -2.50 16.31 -6.56
C LEU A 43 -1.10 16.67 -7.14
N CYS A 44 -0.88 16.46 -8.44
CA CYS A 44 0.35 16.92 -9.11
C CYS A 44 0.32 18.43 -9.41
N SER A 45 -0.83 19.11 -9.29
CA SER A 45 -0.94 20.55 -9.45
C SER A 45 -0.72 21.25 -8.11
N GLN A 46 0.44 21.87 -7.95
CA GLN A 46 0.78 22.60 -6.72
C GLN A 46 -0.28 23.64 -6.36
N GLN A 47 -0.72 24.46 -7.32
CA GLN A 47 -1.70 25.51 -7.06
C GLN A 47 -3.06 24.93 -6.63
N ALA A 48 -3.55 23.88 -7.28
CA ALA A 48 -4.81 23.25 -6.94
C ALA A 48 -4.79 22.66 -5.51
N VAL A 49 -3.67 22.04 -5.12
CA VAL A 49 -3.50 21.49 -3.76
C VAL A 49 -3.42 22.62 -2.72
N GLU A 50 -2.68 23.68 -3.03
CA GLU A 50 -2.59 24.87 -2.17
C GLU A 50 -3.96 25.50 -1.93
N ASP A 51 -4.74 25.72 -2.99
CA ASP A 51 -6.10 26.31 -2.91
C ASP A 51 -7.04 25.40 -2.09
N PHE A 52 -6.97 24.08 -2.31
CA PHE A 52 -7.72 23.10 -1.55
C PHE A 52 -7.41 23.16 -0.03
N PHE A 53 -6.14 23.18 0.35
CA PHE A 53 -5.75 23.26 1.76
C PHE A 53 -6.09 24.62 2.39
N ALA A 54 -6.02 25.71 1.62
CA ALA A 54 -6.43 27.05 2.07
C ALA A 54 -7.94 27.10 2.39
N GLU A 55 -8.77 26.46 1.58
CA GLU A 55 -10.22 26.41 1.72
C GLU A 55 -10.66 25.40 2.80
N GLU A 56 -10.23 24.14 2.66
CA GLU A 56 -10.73 23.05 3.52
C GLU A 56 -10.07 23.01 4.91
N ARG A 57 -8.82 23.40 5.03
CA ARG A 57 -8.04 23.39 6.27
C ARG A 57 -8.20 22.10 7.09
N PRO A 58 -7.88 20.93 6.53
CA PRO A 58 -7.99 19.68 7.26
C PRO A 58 -7.05 19.67 8.47
N GLU A 59 -7.54 19.18 9.60
CA GLU A 59 -6.76 19.04 10.81
C GLU A 59 -5.86 17.80 10.76
N TYR A 60 -6.32 16.75 10.10
CA TYR A 60 -5.62 15.47 9.93
C TYR A 60 -5.63 15.05 8.47
N VAL A 61 -4.52 14.46 8.03
CA VAL A 61 -4.37 14.02 6.65
C VAL A 61 -3.85 12.57 6.61
N PHE A 62 -4.54 11.70 5.88
CA PHE A 62 -4.04 10.40 5.46
C PHE A 62 -3.63 10.49 3.98
N LEU A 63 -2.34 10.40 3.70
CA LEU A 63 -1.81 10.48 2.34
C LEU A 63 -1.61 9.06 1.77
N ALA A 64 -2.71 8.48 1.28
CA ALA A 64 -2.75 7.17 0.65
C ALA A 64 -2.74 7.23 -0.90
N ALA A 65 -2.74 8.44 -1.46
CA ALA A 65 -2.65 8.64 -2.90
C ALA A 65 -1.25 8.29 -3.40
N ALA A 66 -1.17 7.49 -4.45
CA ALA A 66 0.08 7.19 -5.16
C ALA A 66 -0.24 6.62 -6.55
N LYS A 67 0.69 6.81 -7.50
CA LYS A 67 0.72 6.03 -8.74
C LYS A 67 1.46 4.73 -8.44
N VAL A 68 0.74 3.61 -8.50
CA VAL A 68 1.26 2.28 -8.15
C VAL A 68 1.06 1.29 -9.28
N GLY A 69 1.89 0.24 -9.33
CA GLY A 69 1.77 -0.82 -10.33
C GLY A 69 2.73 -1.97 -10.05
N GLY A 70 2.54 -3.08 -10.76
CA GLY A 70 3.44 -4.22 -10.73
C GLY A 70 4.82 -3.91 -11.36
N ILE A 71 5.67 -4.93 -11.46
CA ILE A 71 7.05 -4.81 -12.00
C ILE A 71 7.03 -4.23 -13.42
N GLU A 72 6.22 -4.78 -14.32
CA GLU A 72 6.12 -4.34 -15.72
C GLU A 72 5.69 -2.88 -15.84
N ALA A 73 4.70 -2.44 -15.07
CA ALA A 73 4.26 -1.05 -15.06
C ALA A 73 5.35 -0.09 -14.57
N ASN A 74 6.11 -0.48 -13.54
CA ASN A 74 7.21 0.32 -13.02
C ASN A 74 8.36 0.43 -14.03
N GLU A 75 8.79 -0.69 -14.63
CA GLU A 75 9.90 -0.70 -15.60
C GLU A 75 9.59 0.07 -16.88
N SER A 76 8.33 0.04 -17.34
CA SER A 76 7.91 0.71 -18.58
C SER A 76 7.75 2.23 -18.44
N ALA A 77 7.61 2.78 -17.22
CA ALA A 77 7.29 4.19 -16.98
C ALA A 77 8.05 4.80 -15.79
N LEU A 78 9.35 4.50 -15.65
CA LEU A 78 10.19 4.92 -14.53
C LEU A 78 10.10 6.43 -14.23
N ALA A 79 10.24 7.26 -15.26
CA ALA A 79 10.20 8.72 -15.09
C ALA A 79 8.84 9.21 -14.61
N ASP A 80 7.76 8.66 -15.15
CA ASP A 80 6.39 9.02 -14.76
C ASP A 80 6.09 8.59 -13.33
N PHE A 81 6.51 7.38 -12.93
CA PHE A 81 6.34 6.92 -11.55
C PHE A 81 7.08 7.81 -10.55
N MET A 82 8.30 8.24 -10.89
CA MET A 82 9.06 9.16 -10.04
C MET A 82 8.38 10.52 -9.98
N TYR A 83 8.12 11.13 -11.13
CA TYR A 83 7.59 12.49 -11.22
C TYR A 83 6.22 12.62 -10.55
N ASP A 84 5.27 11.78 -10.94
CA ASP A 84 3.89 11.88 -10.44
C ASP A 84 3.85 11.66 -8.91
N ASN A 85 4.57 10.65 -8.38
CA ASN A 85 4.60 10.42 -6.94
C ASN A 85 5.32 11.54 -6.18
N MET A 86 6.48 12.00 -6.65
CA MET A 86 7.17 13.13 -6.01
C MET A 86 6.30 14.39 -5.98
N MET A 87 5.67 14.74 -7.09
CA MET A 87 4.84 15.93 -7.16
C MET A 87 3.64 15.86 -6.22
N LEU A 88 2.89 14.76 -6.26
CA LEU A 88 1.70 14.62 -5.39
C LEU A 88 2.08 14.62 -3.90
N GLU A 89 3.16 13.92 -3.54
CA GLU A 89 3.61 13.82 -2.15
C GLU A 89 4.12 15.16 -1.63
N MET A 90 5.00 15.83 -2.37
CA MET A 90 5.54 17.13 -1.99
C MET A 90 4.44 18.19 -1.87
N ASN A 91 3.50 18.24 -2.82
CA ASN A 91 2.40 19.20 -2.79
C ASN A 91 1.50 19.00 -1.56
N VAL A 92 1.09 17.76 -1.28
CA VAL A 92 0.20 17.48 -0.15
C VAL A 92 0.91 17.72 1.18
N ILE A 93 2.12 17.19 1.38
CA ILE A 93 2.87 17.32 2.64
C ILE A 93 3.20 18.80 2.91
N HIS A 94 3.65 19.54 1.88
CA HIS A 94 3.99 20.95 2.01
C HIS A 94 2.77 21.81 2.33
N SER A 95 1.66 21.63 1.62
CA SER A 95 0.43 22.38 1.86
C SER A 95 -0.18 22.05 3.22
N ALA A 96 -0.12 20.79 3.66
CA ALA A 96 -0.55 20.40 5.00
C ALA A 96 0.23 21.17 6.09
N TRP A 97 1.54 21.27 5.96
CA TRP A 97 2.38 22.07 6.88
C TRP A 97 2.04 23.56 6.80
N LYS A 98 1.99 24.12 5.61
CA LYS A 98 1.76 25.55 5.39
C LYS A 98 0.40 26.01 5.94
N HIS A 99 -0.62 25.16 5.89
CA HIS A 99 -1.98 25.46 6.37
C HIS A 99 -2.27 24.95 7.78
N GLY A 100 -1.26 24.52 8.53
CA GLY A 100 -1.37 24.20 9.95
C GLY A 100 -2.07 22.88 10.25
N CYS A 101 -1.97 21.88 9.37
CA CYS A 101 -2.43 20.52 9.64
C CYS A 101 -1.73 20.00 10.92
N LYS A 102 -2.54 19.50 11.88
CA LYS A 102 -2.05 19.03 13.18
C LYS A 102 -1.21 17.77 13.05
N LYS A 103 -1.64 16.83 12.19
CA LYS A 103 -0.96 15.58 11.99
C LYS A 103 -1.21 15.00 10.59
N LEU A 104 -0.18 14.45 9.98
CA LEU A 104 -0.25 13.79 8.69
C LEU A 104 0.35 12.39 8.79
N GLU A 105 -0.30 11.41 8.20
CA GLU A 105 0.25 10.08 8.00
C GLU A 105 0.59 9.85 6.53
N PHE A 106 1.87 9.58 6.28
CA PHE A 106 2.39 9.26 4.96
C PHE A 106 2.43 7.76 4.73
N LEU A 107 1.70 7.29 3.73
CA LEU A 107 1.72 5.89 3.30
C LEU A 107 2.91 5.65 2.36
N GLY A 108 3.95 5.00 2.91
CA GLY A 108 5.11 4.59 2.15
C GLY A 108 4.94 3.23 1.49
N SER A 109 6.05 2.52 1.31
CA SER A 109 6.09 1.17 0.74
C SER A 109 7.36 0.45 1.19
N SER A 110 7.29 -0.84 1.38
CA SER A 110 8.48 -1.67 1.68
C SER A 110 9.52 -1.75 0.55
N CYS A 111 9.23 -1.19 -0.64
CA CYS A 111 10.21 -1.09 -1.73
C CYS A 111 11.34 -0.07 -1.46
N ILE A 112 11.18 0.80 -0.45
CA ILE A 112 12.22 1.76 -0.03
C ILE A 112 13.44 1.10 0.61
N TYR A 113 13.30 -0.15 1.08
CA TYR A 113 14.39 -0.88 1.70
C TYR A 113 15.34 -1.47 0.66
N PRO A 114 16.64 -1.59 1.00
CA PRO A 114 17.62 -2.16 0.09
C PRO A 114 17.24 -3.54 -0.41
N ARG A 115 17.59 -3.82 -1.68
CA ARG A 115 17.33 -5.14 -2.31
C ARG A 115 17.85 -6.31 -1.48
N MET A 116 19.04 -6.17 -0.90
CA MET A 116 19.72 -7.19 -0.10
C MET A 116 19.70 -6.85 1.41
N ALA A 117 18.63 -6.19 1.88
CA ALA A 117 18.46 -5.93 3.30
C ALA A 117 18.45 -7.21 4.14
N PRO A 118 18.91 -7.15 5.41
CA PRO A 118 18.76 -8.26 6.32
C PRO A 118 17.28 -8.62 6.50
N GLN A 119 17.01 -9.90 6.83
CA GLN A 119 15.64 -10.41 6.94
C GLN A 119 15.41 -10.99 8.36
N PRO A 120 14.37 -10.57 9.08
CA PRO A 120 13.38 -9.52 8.74
C PRO A 120 14.02 -8.14 8.56
N MET A 121 13.47 -7.32 7.63
CA MET A 121 14.00 -5.99 7.32
C MET A 121 13.63 -4.99 8.43
N PRO A 122 14.61 -4.47 9.19
CA PRO A 122 14.35 -3.41 10.17
C PRO A 122 14.27 -2.05 9.48
N GLU A 123 13.57 -1.09 10.07
CA GLU A 123 13.47 0.28 9.55
C GLU A 123 14.85 0.97 9.42
N SER A 124 15.80 0.58 10.26
CA SER A 124 17.18 1.11 10.26
C SER A 124 17.99 0.76 9.01
N CYS A 125 17.54 -0.18 8.18
CA CYS A 125 18.23 -0.52 6.92
C CYS A 125 17.93 0.45 5.76
N LEU A 126 17.07 1.45 5.97
CA LEU A 126 16.77 2.46 4.97
C LEU A 126 18.04 3.21 4.53
N LEU A 127 18.28 3.31 3.21
CA LEU A 127 19.43 4.01 2.60
C LEU A 127 20.81 3.41 2.94
N THR A 128 20.89 2.17 3.36
CA THR A 128 22.17 1.51 3.68
C THR A 128 22.81 0.79 2.49
N SER A 129 22.06 0.52 1.43
CA SER A 129 22.55 -0.14 0.21
C SER A 129 21.63 0.15 -0.97
N GLU A 130 21.90 -0.47 -2.13
CA GLU A 130 21.17 -0.29 -3.39
C GLU A 130 19.72 -0.77 -3.32
N LEU A 131 18.84 -0.03 -3.99
CA LEU A 131 17.44 -0.37 -4.18
C LEU A 131 17.25 -1.45 -5.25
N GLU A 132 16.05 -2.05 -5.31
CA GLU A 132 15.65 -2.92 -6.40
C GLU A 132 15.45 -2.09 -7.69
N LYS A 133 16.20 -2.41 -8.74
CA LYS A 133 16.25 -1.62 -9.98
C LYS A 133 14.90 -1.50 -10.69
N THR A 134 14.08 -2.53 -10.64
CA THR A 134 12.80 -2.59 -11.35
C THR A 134 11.77 -1.58 -10.83
N ASN A 135 11.93 -1.08 -9.59
CA ASN A 135 11.03 -0.09 -8.97
C ASN A 135 11.80 1.05 -8.27
N GLU A 136 13.06 1.25 -8.60
CA GLU A 136 13.93 2.26 -7.97
C GLU A 136 13.32 3.66 -8.05
N ALA A 137 12.73 4.03 -9.17
CA ALA A 137 12.12 5.35 -9.39
C ALA A 137 10.96 5.62 -8.40
N TYR A 138 10.07 4.64 -8.23
CA TYR A 138 8.98 4.70 -7.25
C TYR A 138 9.54 4.73 -5.81
N ALA A 139 10.53 3.89 -5.52
CA ALA A 139 11.14 3.82 -4.20
C ALA A 139 11.80 5.15 -3.81
N LEU A 140 12.51 5.83 -4.73
CA LEU A 140 13.11 7.15 -4.50
C LEU A 140 12.05 8.22 -4.20
N ALA A 141 10.92 8.21 -4.91
CA ALA A 141 9.82 9.11 -4.61
C ALA A 141 9.30 8.87 -3.18
N LYS A 142 9.02 7.62 -2.81
CA LYS A 142 8.57 7.25 -1.46
C LYS A 142 9.57 7.61 -0.35
N ILE A 143 10.86 7.43 -0.59
CA ILE A 143 11.92 7.86 0.33
C ILE A 143 11.89 9.39 0.50
N SER A 144 11.69 10.14 -0.59
CA SER A 144 11.63 11.60 -0.55
C SER A 144 10.46 12.10 0.30
N GLY A 145 9.27 11.53 0.12
CA GLY A 145 8.07 11.87 0.92
C GLY A 145 8.27 11.58 2.41
N LEU A 146 8.78 10.39 2.72
CA LEU A 146 9.12 9.99 4.10
C LEU A 146 10.12 10.96 4.74
N LYS A 147 11.22 11.24 4.05
CA LYS A 147 12.26 12.14 4.56
C LYS A 147 11.76 13.58 4.69
N TYR A 148 10.87 14.01 3.81
CA TYR A 148 10.29 15.33 3.93
C TYR A 148 9.42 15.46 5.18
N CYS A 149 8.60 14.48 5.52
CA CYS A 149 7.88 14.42 6.79
C CYS A 149 8.85 14.51 7.99
N GLU A 150 9.91 13.69 8.00
CA GLU A 150 10.93 13.71 9.05
C GLU A 150 11.60 15.08 9.20
N PHE A 151 11.96 15.74 8.09
CA PHE A 151 12.62 17.04 8.12
C PHE A 151 11.68 18.16 8.59
N LEU A 152 10.40 18.12 8.21
CA LEU A 152 9.41 19.05 8.74
C LEU A 152 9.23 18.91 10.24
N ASN A 153 9.18 17.68 10.76
CA ASN A 153 9.12 17.44 12.20
C ASN A 153 10.33 18.03 12.93
N ARG A 154 11.54 17.79 12.41
CA ARG A 154 12.78 18.27 13.02
C ARG A 154 12.94 19.79 12.93
N GLN A 155 12.53 20.39 11.83
CA GLN A 155 12.72 21.82 11.57
C GLN A 155 11.60 22.67 12.13
N HIS A 156 10.36 22.21 12.07
CA HIS A 156 9.16 23.00 12.36
C HIS A 156 8.30 22.43 13.48
N GLY A 157 8.67 21.27 14.06
CA GLY A 157 7.94 20.67 15.18
C GLY A 157 6.56 20.14 14.77
N THR A 158 6.38 19.72 13.52
CA THR A 158 5.15 19.04 13.08
C THR A 158 5.05 17.63 13.67
N ASP A 159 3.88 17.01 13.60
CA ASP A 159 3.65 15.60 13.98
C ASP A 159 3.27 14.79 12.72
N TYR A 160 4.23 14.64 11.80
CA TYR A 160 4.02 13.90 10.55
C TYR A 160 4.69 12.54 10.66
N ILE A 161 3.86 11.50 10.62
CA ILE A 161 4.27 10.11 10.80
C ILE A 161 4.28 9.35 9.48
N SER A 162 4.97 8.23 9.43
CA SER A 162 5.07 7.40 8.24
C SER A 162 4.85 5.94 8.57
N VAL A 163 4.07 5.24 7.74
CA VAL A 163 3.86 3.80 7.82
C VAL A 163 4.35 3.11 6.55
N MET A 164 5.09 2.00 6.71
CA MET A 164 5.62 1.18 5.61
C MET A 164 4.90 -0.15 5.58
N PRO A 165 3.91 -0.33 4.72
CA PRO A 165 3.21 -1.60 4.61
C PRO A 165 4.03 -2.64 3.86
N THR A 166 3.80 -3.92 4.19
CA THR A 166 4.17 -5.06 3.36
C THR A 166 3.27 -5.17 2.12
N ASN A 167 3.28 -6.32 1.41
CA ASN A 167 2.39 -6.49 0.27
C ASN A 167 0.93 -6.54 0.74
N LEU A 168 0.13 -5.62 0.25
CA LEU A 168 -1.27 -5.48 0.60
C LEU A 168 -2.16 -6.21 -0.40
N TYR A 169 -3.33 -6.61 0.05
CA TYR A 169 -4.39 -7.19 -0.76
C TYR A 169 -5.75 -6.99 -0.06
N GLY A 170 -6.84 -7.01 -0.81
CA GLY A 170 -8.19 -6.88 -0.26
C GLY A 170 -9.16 -6.14 -1.16
N PRO A 171 -10.27 -5.63 -0.61
CA PRO A 171 -11.28 -4.90 -1.38
C PRO A 171 -10.71 -3.68 -2.10
N ASN A 172 -11.20 -3.44 -3.31
CA ASN A 172 -10.71 -2.39 -4.20
C ASN A 172 -9.26 -2.54 -4.69
N ASP A 173 -8.69 -3.75 -4.66
CA ASP A 173 -7.38 -4.02 -5.26
C ASP A 173 -7.43 -3.88 -6.80
N ASN A 174 -6.26 -3.86 -7.44
CA ASN A 174 -6.12 -3.83 -8.88
C ASN A 174 -6.01 -5.25 -9.44
N TYR A 175 -7.02 -5.70 -10.18
CA TYR A 175 -7.06 -7.03 -10.81
C TYR A 175 -6.69 -6.99 -12.31
N HIS A 176 -5.99 -5.96 -12.79
CA HIS A 176 -5.58 -5.88 -14.20
C HIS A 176 -4.71 -7.09 -14.60
N PRO A 177 -4.90 -7.73 -15.77
CA PRO A 177 -4.23 -8.98 -16.14
C PRO A 177 -2.69 -8.93 -16.09
N THR A 178 -2.09 -7.78 -16.42
CA THR A 178 -0.63 -7.59 -16.53
C THR A 178 -0.03 -6.60 -15.53
N HIS A 179 -0.83 -5.64 -15.01
CA HIS A 179 -0.33 -4.56 -14.16
C HIS A 179 -0.63 -4.73 -12.68
N SER A 180 -1.30 -5.82 -12.28
CA SER A 180 -1.63 -6.11 -10.90
C SER A 180 -0.45 -6.73 -10.12
N HIS A 181 -0.56 -6.68 -8.79
CA HIS A 181 0.35 -7.43 -7.92
C HIS A 181 0.03 -8.93 -7.95
N VAL A 182 0.94 -9.74 -7.40
CA VAL A 182 0.88 -11.21 -7.52
C VAL A 182 -0.41 -11.83 -6.99
N LEU A 183 -0.91 -11.42 -5.83
CA LEU A 183 -2.09 -12.03 -5.22
C LEU A 183 -3.38 -11.74 -6.03
N PRO A 184 -3.73 -10.49 -6.36
CA PRO A 184 -4.89 -10.22 -7.22
C PRO A 184 -4.74 -10.81 -8.62
N ALA A 185 -3.52 -10.89 -9.19
CA ALA A 185 -3.28 -11.58 -10.46
C ALA A 185 -3.60 -13.07 -10.38
N LEU A 186 -3.25 -13.75 -9.28
CA LEU A 186 -3.58 -15.16 -9.07
C LEU A 186 -5.09 -15.37 -8.89
N ILE A 187 -5.77 -14.52 -8.12
CA ILE A 187 -7.24 -14.59 -7.96
C ILE A 187 -7.90 -14.54 -9.34
N ARG A 188 -7.63 -13.51 -10.14
CA ARG A 188 -8.21 -13.36 -11.48
C ARG A 188 -7.87 -14.53 -12.39
N ARG A 189 -6.62 -14.91 -12.46
CA ARG A 189 -6.14 -15.98 -13.36
C ARG A 189 -6.76 -17.32 -13.05
N PHE A 190 -6.86 -17.72 -11.77
CA PHE A 190 -7.50 -18.96 -11.39
C PHE A 190 -9.03 -18.91 -11.57
N HIS A 191 -9.66 -17.76 -11.33
CA HIS A 191 -11.08 -17.58 -11.60
C HIS A 191 -11.38 -17.76 -13.09
N GLU A 192 -10.68 -17.04 -13.98
CA GLU A 192 -10.87 -17.13 -15.42
C GLU A 192 -10.60 -18.55 -15.94
N ALA A 193 -9.55 -19.22 -15.44
CA ALA A 193 -9.24 -20.59 -15.81
C ALA A 193 -10.31 -21.60 -15.37
N LYS A 194 -10.89 -21.42 -14.17
CA LYS A 194 -12.03 -22.20 -13.70
C LYS A 194 -13.26 -22.03 -14.58
N GLU A 195 -13.64 -20.78 -14.87
CA GLU A 195 -14.81 -20.47 -15.72
C GLU A 195 -14.66 -21.01 -17.15
N GLN A 196 -13.43 -21.06 -17.67
CA GLN A 196 -13.13 -21.57 -19.01
C GLN A 196 -12.82 -23.08 -19.02
N GLY A 197 -12.79 -23.75 -17.88
CA GLY A 197 -12.46 -25.18 -17.77
C GLY A 197 -11.03 -25.49 -18.25
N LEU A 198 -10.07 -24.57 -18.06
CA LEU A 198 -8.69 -24.78 -18.52
C LEU A 198 -7.99 -25.86 -17.72
N PRO A 199 -7.26 -26.79 -18.40
CA PRO A 199 -6.59 -27.90 -17.71
C PRO A 199 -5.38 -27.46 -16.92
N TYR A 200 -4.77 -26.30 -17.21
CA TYR A 200 -3.64 -25.77 -16.46
C TYR A 200 -3.58 -24.25 -16.49
N VAL A 201 -2.92 -23.67 -15.48
CA VAL A 201 -2.54 -22.26 -15.41
C VAL A 201 -1.03 -22.15 -15.27
N THR A 202 -0.40 -21.28 -16.06
CA THR A 202 1.04 -21.03 -15.97
C THR A 202 1.31 -19.78 -15.10
N CYS A 203 2.05 -19.97 -14.01
CA CYS A 203 2.53 -18.90 -13.14
C CYS A 203 3.98 -18.54 -13.49
N TRP A 204 4.39 -17.29 -13.27
CA TRP A 204 5.74 -16.82 -13.56
C TRP A 204 6.73 -17.26 -12.50
N GLY A 205 7.99 -17.47 -12.94
CA GLY A 205 9.09 -17.90 -12.08
C GLY A 205 9.03 -19.39 -11.73
N ASP A 206 9.65 -19.76 -10.63
CA ASP A 206 9.64 -21.13 -10.07
C ASP A 206 8.79 -21.26 -8.79
N GLY A 207 8.23 -20.15 -8.31
CA GLY A 207 7.40 -20.10 -7.11
C GLY A 207 8.17 -20.13 -5.79
N SER A 208 9.50 -20.05 -5.80
CA SER A 208 10.32 -20.15 -4.58
C SER A 208 10.42 -18.86 -3.77
N ALA A 209 10.16 -17.71 -4.38
CA ALA A 209 10.26 -16.42 -3.72
C ALA A 209 9.31 -16.32 -2.51
N LEU A 210 9.86 -15.81 -1.38
CA LEU A 210 9.10 -15.66 -0.13
C LEU A 210 8.53 -14.25 -0.01
N ARG A 211 7.26 -14.15 0.35
CA ARG A 211 6.54 -12.87 0.52
C ARG A 211 5.67 -12.89 1.77
N GLU A 212 5.52 -11.72 2.32
CA GLU A 212 4.58 -11.40 3.38
C GLU A 212 3.37 -10.68 2.80
N PHE A 213 2.18 -10.95 3.33
CA PHE A 213 0.92 -10.32 2.90
C PHE A 213 0.14 -9.82 4.11
N LEU A 214 -0.43 -8.62 4.00
CA LEU A 214 -1.30 -8.02 5.03
C LEU A 214 -2.62 -7.62 4.38
N TYR A 215 -3.73 -8.00 5.02
CA TYR A 215 -5.07 -7.60 4.59
C TYR A 215 -5.24 -6.09 4.77
N VAL A 216 -5.85 -5.44 3.80
CA VAL A 216 -5.86 -3.98 3.71
C VAL A 216 -6.63 -3.30 4.85
N ASP A 217 -7.69 -3.93 5.37
CA ASP A 217 -8.45 -3.35 6.49
C ASP A 217 -7.65 -3.43 7.81
N ASP A 218 -6.79 -4.44 7.99
CA ASP A 218 -5.84 -4.47 9.12
C ASP A 218 -4.81 -3.32 9.01
N LEU A 219 -4.34 -3.01 7.80
CA LEU A 219 -3.49 -1.82 7.62
C LEU A 219 -4.26 -0.54 7.94
N ALA A 220 -5.51 -0.42 7.51
CA ALA A 220 -6.32 0.76 7.80
C ALA A 220 -6.53 0.95 9.31
N GLU A 221 -6.74 -0.14 10.04
CA GLU A 221 -6.80 -0.11 11.51
C GLU A 221 -5.46 0.38 12.11
N LEU A 222 -4.31 -0.13 11.62
CA LEU A 222 -2.99 0.36 12.03
C LEU A 222 -2.85 1.86 11.77
N CYS A 223 -3.23 2.35 10.59
CA CYS A 223 -3.14 3.76 10.25
C CYS A 223 -3.94 4.63 11.23
N VAL A 224 -5.20 4.30 11.48
CA VAL A 224 -6.04 5.05 12.44
C VAL A 224 -5.51 4.91 13.88
N PHE A 225 -4.98 3.74 14.25
CA PHE A 225 -4.32 3.54 15.53
C PHE A 225 -3.09 4.46 15.69
N LEU A 226 -2.20 4.53 14.69
CA LEU A 226 -1.00 5.37 14.73
C LEU A 226 -1.35 6.86 14.75
N MET A 227 -2.35 7.29 14.02
CA MET A 227 -2.84 8.66 14.08
C MET A 227 -3.30 9.05 15.49
N ASN A 228 -3.83 8.10 16.25
CA ASN A 228 -4.34 8.33 17.59
C ASN A 228 -3.29 8.15 18.71
N HIS A 229 -2.28 7.29 18.51
CA HIS A 229 -1.43 6.80 19.62
C HIS A 229 0.08 6.96 19.40
N TYR A 230 0.52 7.30 18.21
CA TYR A 230 1.94 7.42 17.89
C TYR A 230 2.30 8.83 17.45
N SER A 231 3.38 9.38 18.00
CA SER A 231 4.03 10.61 17.55
C SER A 231 5.52 10.38 17.54
N GLY A 232 6.19 10.66 16.43
CA GLY A 232 7.63 10.45 16.30
C GLY A 232 8.12 10.47 14.87
N ASN A 233 9.44 10.55 14.71
CA ASN A 233 10.11 10.62 13.41
C ASN A 233 10.40 9.26 12.79
N GLU A 234 10.35 8.20 13.60
CA GLU A 234 10.67 6.87 13.10
C GLU A 234 9.46 6.27 12.39
N THR A 235 9.72 5.68 11.25
CA THR A 235 8.74 4.91 10.50
C THR A 235 8.20 3.74 11.34
N VAL A 236 6.93 3.39 11.16
CA VAL A 236 6.33 2.17 11.68
C VAL A 236 6.05 1.21 10.54
N THR A 237 6.51 -0.03 10.68
CA THR A 237 6.27 -1.08 9.69
C THR A 237 4.95 -1.78 9.94
N GLY A 238 4.08 -1.83 8.91
CA GLY A 238 2.80 -2.54 8.93
C GLY A 238 2.90 -3.89 8.22
N GLY A 239 2.80 -4.97 8.97
CA GLY A 239 2.89 -6.33 8.43
C GLY A 239 2.42 -7.40 9.43
N THR A 240 2.48 -8.66 9.01
CA THR A 240 2.11 -9.82 9.82
C THR A 240 3.30 -10.45 10.53
N GLY A 241 4.53 -10.27 9.98
CA GLY A 241 5.72 -10.99 10.39
C GLY A 241 5.70 -12.46 9.98
N LYS A 242 4.80 -12.87 9.06
CA LYS A 242 4.69 -14.22 8.52
C LYS A 242 4.93 -14.18 7.01
N GLU A 243 5.71 -15.11 6.50
CA GLU A 243 5.97 -15.24 5.06
C GLU A 243 5.56 -16.61 4.55
N LEU A 244 5.29 -16.68 3.24
CA LEU A 244 5.08 -17.93 2.52
C LEU A 244 5.67 -17.80 1.12
N SER A 245 5.92 -18.96 0.48
CA SER A 245 6.36 -18.97 -0.91
C SER A 245 5.23 -18.60 -1.86
N ILE A 246 5.58 -18.05 -3.02
CA ILE A 246 4.61 -17.78 -4.10
C ILE A 246 3.93 -19.09 -4.56
N ARG A 247 4.62 -20.22 -4.43
CA ARG A 247 4.05 -21.54 -4.71
C ARG A 247 2.92 -21.89 -3.73
N GLU A 248 3.15 -21.74 -2.42
CA GLU A 248 2.13 -21.95 -1.40
C GLU A 248 0.95 -20.98 -1.56
N LEU A 249 1.24 -19.72 -1.86
CA LEU A 249 0.22 -18.72 -2.17
C LEU A 249 -0.66 -19.16 -3.36
N ALA A 250 -0.03 -19.57 -4.48
CA ALA A 250 -0.76 -20.00 -5.67
C ALA A 250 -1.69 -21.19 -5.38
N HIS A 251 -1.21 -22.20 -4.65
CA HIS A 251 -2.06 -23.33 -4.24
C HIS A 251 -3.21 -22.90 -3.31
N THR A 252 -2.94 -21.97 -2.39
CA THR A 252 -3.96 -21.46 -1.47
C THR A 252 -5.04 -20.69 -2.23
N VAL A 253 -4.65 -19.80 -3.14
CA VAL A 253 -5.60 -19.05 -3.99
C VAL A 253 -6.40 -19.99 -4.88
N ALA A 254 -5.74 -20.93 -5.58
CA ALA A 254 -6.43 -21.90 -6.44
C ALA A 254 -7.50 -22.68 -5.67
N ARG A 255 -7.17 -23.17 -4.47
CA ARG A 255 -8.11 -23.89 -3.59
C ARG A 255 -9.30 -23.01 -3.17
N ILE A 256 -9.07 -21.76 -2.80
CA ILE A 256 -10.14 -20.83 -2.37
C ILE A 256 -11.05 -20.46 -3.55
N VAL A 257 -10.48 -20.22 -4.73
CA VAL A 257 -11.24 -19.95 -5.97
C VAL A 257 -12.00 -21.19 -6.44
N GLY A 258 -11.56 -22.40 -6.07
CA GLY A 258 -12.11 -23.68 -6.51
C GLY A 258 -11.61 -24.07 -7.90
N TYR A 259 -10.37 -23.75 -8.23
CA TYR A 259 -9.69 -24.20 -9.45
C TYR A 259 -8.99 -25.53 -9.18
N GLU A 260 -9.28 -26.57 -9.97
CA GLU A 260 -8.79 -27.94 -9.80
C GLU A 260 -7.76 -28.36 -10.85
N GLY A 261 -7.43 -27.48 -11.81
CA GLY A 261 -6.44 -27.75 -12.86
C GLY A 261 -4.98 -27.70 -12.35
N GLU A 262 -4.05 -28.08 -13.22
CA GLU A 262 -2.62 -28.09 -12.91
C GLU A 262 -2.04 -26.67 -12.80
N ILE A 263 -1.16 -26.44 -11.84
CA ILE A 263 -0.37 -25.20 -11.73
C ILE A 263 1.03 -25.46 -12.31
N ARG A 264 1.34 -24.83 -13.43
CA ARG A 264 2.65 -24.89 -14.10
C ARG A 264 3.47 -23.65 -13.80
N TRP A 265 4.79 -23.77 -13.90
CA TRP A 265 5.72 -22.68 -13.62
C TRP A 265 6.59 -22.39 -14.84
N ASP A 266 6.69 -21.09 -15.20
CA ASP A 266 7.55 -20.61 -16.27
C ASP A 266 8.82 -19.98 -15.67
N ALA A 267 9.86 -20.78 -15.48
CA ALA A 267 11.14 -20.37 -14.93
C ALA A 267 11.93 -19.40 -15.85
N SER A 268 11.49 -19.17 -17.09
CA SER A 268 12.05 -18.12 -17.94
C SER A 268 11.68 -16.70 -17.51
N LYS A 269 10.65 -16.58 -16.68
CA LYS A 269 10.19 -15.32 -16.11
C LYS A 269 10.86 -15.03 -14.76
N PRO A 270 11.08 -13.75 -14.40
CA PRO A 270 11.79 -13.41 -13.17
C PRO A 270 11.00 -13.78 -11.91
N ASN A 271 11.71 -14.24 -10.87
CA ASN A 271 11.15 -14.47 -9.53
C ASN A 271 11.01 -13.15 -8.70
N GLY A 272 11.68 -12.07 -9.13
CA GLY A 272 11.86 -10.87 -8.32
C GLY A 272 12.82 -11.09 -7.15
N THR A 273 12.72 -10.24 -6.11
CA THR A 273 13.54 -10.35 -4.89
C THR A 273 13.29 -11.70 -4.20
N PRO A 274 14.33 -12.46 -3.80
CA PRO A 274 14.17 -13.82 -3.25
C PRO A 274 13.33 -13.86 -1.97
N ARG A 275 13.52 -12.89 -1.05
CA ARG A 275 12.80 -12.82 0.23
C ARG A 275 12.47 -11.38 0.60
N LYS A 276 11.28 -11.15 1.14
CA LYS A 276 10.81 -9.84 1.56
C LYS A 276 9.90 -10.00 2.78
N LEU A 277 10.51 -10.00 3.97
CA LEU A 277 9.84 -10.06 5.27
C LEU A 277 10.19 -8.81 6.06
N LEU A 278 9.22 -8.14 6.65
CA LEU A 278 9.42 -6.92 7.44
C LEU A 278 9.56 -7.23 8.94
N ASP A 279 10.35 -6.41 9.64
CA ASP A 279 10.35 -6.41 11.10
C ASP A 279 9.14 -5.61 11.60
N VAL A 280 8.20 -6.29 12.22
CA VAL A 280 6.95 -5.72 12.75
C VAL A 280 6.99 -5.50 14.26
N SER A 281 8.16 -5.62 14.87
CA SER A 281 8.33 -5.55 16.34
C SER A 281 7.87 -4.21 16.91
N LYS A 282 8.08 -3.11 16.18
CA LYS A 282 7.68 -1.78 16.61
C LYS A 282 6.16 -1.61 16.68
N ALA A 283 5.41 -2.03 15.66
CA ALA A 283 3.95 -2.00 15.69
C ALA A 283 3.40 -2.83 16.86
N LYS A 284 3.96 -4.03 17.09
CA LYS A 284 3.62 -4.88 18.25
C LYS A 284 3.95 -4.21 19.59
N ALA A 285 5.09 -3.56 19.70
CA ALA A 285 5.48 -2.85 20.93
C ALA A 285 4.57 -1.64 21.24
N LEU A 286 4.01 -1.01 20.20
CA LEU A 286 2.99 0.03 20.33
C LEU A 286 1.62 -0.51 20.74
N GLY A 287 1.41 -1.83 20.69
CA GLY A 287 0.17 -2.50 21.09
C GLY A 287 -0.75 -2.88 19.93
N TRP A 288 -0.29 -2.78 18.68
CA TRP A 288 -1.07 -3.21 17.52
C TRP A 288 -0.60 -4.57 16.97
N GLN A 289 -1.55 -5.35 16.50
CA GLN A 289 -1.33 -6.59 15.73
C GLN A 289 -2.45 -6.77 14.70
N TYR A 290 -2.14 -7.45 13.60
CA TYR A 290 -3.15 -7.80 12.59
C TYR A 290 -4.13 -8.85 13.12
N HIS A 291 -5.32 -8.92 12.52
CA HIS A 291 -6.40 -9.82 12.94
C HIS A 291 -6.83 -10.80 11.85
N THR A 292 -6.68 -10.42 10.56
CA THR A 292 -7.16 -11.21 9.43
C THR A 292 -6.11 -12.19 8.95
N GLU A 293 -6.33 -13.49 9.14
CA GLU A 293 -5.43 -14.53 8.60
C GLU A 293 -5.52 -14.59 7.07
N LEU A 294 -4.43 -15.04 6.41
CA LEU A 294 -4.28 -14.98 4.96
C LEU A 294 -5.44 -15.61 4.19
N GLU A 295 -5.88 -16.81 4.57
CA GLU A 295 -6.95 -17.51 3.87
C GLU A 295 -8.31 -16.79 3.98
N GLU A 296 -8.61 -16.23 5.13
CA GLU A 296 -9.80 -15.41 5.33
C GLU A 296 -9.77 -14.17 4.46
N GLY A 297 -8.65 -13.43 4.50
CA GLY A 297 -8.46 -12.24 3.67
C GLY A 297 -8.56 -12.54 2.17
N ILE A 298 -8.02 -13.69 1.71
CA ILE A 298 -8.15 -14.11 0.30
C ILE A 298 -9.62 -14.38 -0.06
N ARG A 299 -10.42 -14.99 0.83
CA ARG A 299 -11.88 -15.19 0.59
C ARG A 299 -12.59 -13.86 0.45
N LEU A 300 -12.31 -12.90 1.33
CA LEU A 300 -12.88 -11.54 1.27
C LEU A 300 -12.45 -10.78 0.00
N ALA A 301 -11.18 -10.89 -0.40
CA ALA A 301 -10.68 -10.30 -1.65
C ALA A 301 -11.30 -10.94 -2.89
N TYR A 302 -11.52 -12.27 -2.86
CA TYR A 302 -12.18 -12.97 -3.96
C TYR A 302 -13.67 -12.62 -4.06
N ASP A 303 -14.36 -12.45 -2.94
CA ASP A 303 -15.74 -11.97 -2.90
C ASP A 303 -15.86 -10.55 -3.49
N ASP A 304 -14.95 -9.62 -3.11
CA ASP A 304 -14.87 -8.29 -3.74
C ASP A 304 -14.61 -8.39 -5.25
N PHE A 305 -13.69 -9.25 -5.69
CA PHE A 305 -13.45 -9.46 -7.12
C PHE A 305 -14.71 -9.89 -7.89
N LEU A 306 -15.52 -10.77 -7.31
CA LEU A 306 -16.75 -11.28 -7.94
C LEU A 306 -17.87 -10.23 -8.02
N HIS A 307 -17.94 -9.33 -7.04
CA HIS A 307 -19.07 -8.39 -6.88
C HIS A 307 -18.73 -6.94 -7.21
N ASN A 308 -17.45 -6.60 -7.44
CA ASN A 308 -16.99 -5.26 -7.77
C ASN A 308 -16.49 -5.16 -9.23
N PRO A 309 -17.40 -5.09 -10.22
CA PRO A 309 -17.04 -5.14 -11.63
C PRO A 309 -16.12 -4.00 -12.06
N MET A 310 -16.17 -2.84 -11.40
CA MET A 310 -15.30 -1.70 -11.71
C MET A 310 -13.81 -1.99 -11.47
N ARG A 311 -13.48 -3.01 -10.65
CA ARG A 311 -12.10 -3.42 -10.35
C ARG A 311 -11.66 -4.63 -11.15
N ALA A 312 -12.57 -5.53 -11.49
CA ALA A 312 -12.28 -6.69 -12.33
C ALA A 312 -11.94 -6.31 -13.79
N GLU A 313 -12.45 -5.18 -14.28
CA GLU A 313 -12.23 -4.70 -15.64
C GLU A 313 -11.00 -3.79 -15.82
N ARG A 314 -10.34 -3.37 -14.74
CA ARG A 314 -9.18 -2.44 -14.76
C ARG A 314 -7.86 -3.12 -14.78
#